data_008b410c849acc2cc62d210a262edcec
#
_entry.id   008b410c849acc2cc62d210a262edcec
#
_cell.length_a   1.000
_cell.length_b   1.000
_cell.length_c   1.000
_cell.angle_alpha   90.00
_cell.angle_beta   90.00
_cell.angle_gamma   90.00
#
_symmetry.space_group_name_H-M   'P 1'
#
loop_
_entity.id
_entity.type
_entity.pdbx_description
1 polymer ?
#
loop_
_entity_poly.entity_id
_entity_poly.type
_entity_poly.pdbx_seq_one_letter_code
_entity_poly.pdbx_strand_id
1 'polypeptide(L)'
;MPLPAGTTSEKYMNALDRVLDKLVEFKPEFLILSMGFDANIADPLAQFELKSEDFYEITKRTLTATKDFTQGKVISILEGGYDLNALAESANEHVNALIEFNWLIFSAL
;
A
#
# COMPACT_ATOMS: atom_id res chain seq x y z
N MET A 1 -8.01 6.67 10.23
CA MET A 1 -7.62 8.11 10.08
C MET A 1 -8.23 8.60 8.78
N PRO A 2 -9.30 9.39 8.82
CA PRO A 2 -9.93 9.92 7.61
C PRO A 2 -9.06 11.01 6.97
N LEU A 3 -9.03 11.00 5.64
CA LEU A 3 -8.34 12.01 4.84
C LEU A 3 -9.36 12.72 3.94
N PRO A 4 -9.22 14.05 3.72
CA PRO A 4 -10.18 14.80 2.92
C PRO A 4 -10.03 14.52 1.42
N ALA A 5 -11.07 14.82 0.65
CA ALA A 5 -11.00 14.89 -0.80
C ALA A 5 -9.86 15.83 -1.25
N GLY A 6 -9.20 15.53 -2.36
CA GLY A 6 -8.04 16.29 -2.83
C GLY A 6 -6.75 15.98 -2.06
N THR A 7 -6.71 14.87 -1.30
CA THR A 7 -5.48 14.43 -0.65
C THR A 7 -4.45 14.04 -1.70
N THR A 8 -3.33 14.74 -1.71
CA THR A 8 -2.19 14.50 -2.59
C THR A 8 -1.34 13.31 -2.12
N SER A 9 -0.48 12.79 -3.01
CA SER A 9 0.50 11.74 -2.67
C SER A 9 1.31 12.09 -1.42
N GLU A 10 1.82 13.31 -1.31
CA GLU A 10 2.62 13.75 -0.15
C GLU A 10 1.83 13.67 1.16
N LYS A 11 0.61 14.21 1.17
CA LYS A 11 -0.26 14.17 2.36
C LYS A 11 -0.63 12.75 2.75
N TYR A 12 -0.88 11.90 1.75
CA TYR A 12 -1.19 10.49 1.98
C TYR A 12 0.01 9.76 2.59
N MET A 13 1.22 9.94 2.04
CA MET A 13 2.44 9.30 2.56
C MET A 13 2.75 9.74 3.99
N ASN A 14 2.58 11.02 4.33
CA ASN A 14 2.73 11.51 5.69
C ASN A 14 1.72 10.88 6.67
N ALA A 15 0.49 10.65 6.21
CA ALA A 15 -0.52 9.95 6.99
C ALA A 15 -0.19 8.46 7.15
N LEU A 16 0.30 7.82 6.08
CA LEU A 16 0.75 6.43 6.09
C LEU A 16 1.86 6.23 7.11
N ASP A 17 2.89 7.08 7.11
CA ASP A 17 4.03 6.96 8.03
C ASP A 17 3.57 6.95 9.49
N ARG A 18 2.57 7.76 9.85
CA ARG A 18 1.97 7.76 11.19
C ARG A 18 1.21 6.47 11.51
N VAL A 19 0.56 5.85 10.51
CA VAL A 19 -0.07 4.54 10.68
C VAL A 19 0.99 3.45 10.83
N LEU A 20 2.07 3.52 10.07
CA LEU A 20 3.17 2.57 10.15
C LEU A 20 3.87 2.61 11.52
N ASP A 21 4.05 3.80 12.11
CA ASP A 21 4.55 3.93 13.48
C ASP A 21 3.69 3.15 14.49
N LYS A 22 2.35 3.21 14.34
CA LYS A 22 1.43 2.44 15.18
C LYS A 22 1.50 0.93 14.92
N LEU A 23 1.69 0.52 13.68
CA LEU A 23 1.90 -0.89 13.35
C LEU A 23 3.19 -1.43 13.96
N VAL A 24 4.27 -0.66 13.94
CA VAL A 24 5.54 -1.02 14.57
C VAL A 24 5.40 -1.16 16.09
N GLU A 25 4.65 -0.28 16.75
CA GLU A 25 4.31 -0.40 18.17
C GLU A 25 3.50 -1.67 18.47
N PHE A 26 2.55 -2.01 17.59
CA PHE A 26 1.66 -3.16 17.76
C PHE A 26 2.37 -4.49 17.49
N LYS A 27 3.38 -4.51 16.61
CA LYS A 27 4.16 -5.70 16.21
C LYS A 27 3.29 -6.86 15.68
N PRO A 28 2.56 -6.68 14.56
CA PRO A 28 1.69 -7.71 14.04
C PRO A 28 2.49 -8.93 13.57
N GLU A 29 2.06 -10.13 13.93
CA GLU A 29 2.65 -11.37 13.43
C GLU A 29 2.10 -11.80 12.07
N PHE A 30 0.99 -11.21 11.65
CA PHE A 30 0.32 -11.44 10.38
C PHE A 30 -0.33 -10.13 9.89
N LEU A 31 -0.22 -9.83 8.61
CA LEU A 31 -0.75 -8.60 8.03
C LEU A 31 -1.73 -8.91 6.91
N ILE A 32 -2.90 -8.28 6.95
CA ILE A 32 -3.86 -8.26 5.86
C ILE A 32 -3.91 -6.84 5.30
N LEU A 33 -3.64 -6.71 4.01
CA LEU A 33 -3.76 -5.46 3.28
C LEU A 33 -5.10 -5.43 2.54
N SER A 34 -5.99 -4.57 2.95
CA SER A 34 -7.23 -4.25 2.25
C SER A 34 -6.90 -3.20 1.19
N MET A 35 -6.57 -3.65 -0.03
CA MET A 35 -6.04 -2.79 -1.09
C MET A 35 -7.16 -2.28 -2.00
N GLY A 36 -7.57 -1.03 -1.77
CA GLY A 36 -8.38 -0.28 -2.71
C GLY A 36 -7.50 0.60 -3.59
N PHE A 37 -7.75 0.59 -4.90
CA PHE A 37 -7.05 1.43 -5.88
C PHE A 37 -7.88 2.64 -6.33
N ASP A 38 -8.99 2.88 -5.67
CA ASP A 38 -9.87 4.03 -5.87
C ASP A 38 -9.27 5.36 -5.39
N ALA A 39 -8.19 5.34 -4.63
CA ALA A 39 -7.42 6.54 -4.30
C ALA A 39 -6.60 7.09 -5.50
N ASN A 40 -6.55 6.39 -6.65
CA ASN A 40 -5.90 6.90 -7.85
C ASN A 40 -6.64 8.14 -8.38
N ILE A 41 -5.88 9.13 -8.86
CA ILE A 41 -6.42 10.40 -9.38
C ILE A 41 -7.42 10.23 -10.54
N ALA A 42 -7.29 9.13 -11.31
CA ALA A 42 -8.20 8.81 -12.41
C ALA A 42 -9.51 8.17 -11.93
N ASP A 43 -9.62 7.79 -10.66
CA ASP A 43 -10.83 7.15 -10.14
C ASP A 43 -11.97 8.16 -10.00
N PRO A 44 -13.20 7.79 -10.43
CA PRO A 44 -14.33 8.73 -10.40
C PRO A 44 -14.97 8.92 -9.01
N LEU A 45 -14.64 8.09 -8.01
CA LEU A 45 -15.40 8.03 -6.76
C LEU A 45 -14.67 8.63 -5.54
N ALA A 46 -13.43 8.23 -5.28
CA ALA A 46 -12.77 8.55 -4.01
C ALA A 46 -12.18 9.96 -3.93
N GLN A 47 -11.97 10.64 -5.05
CA GLN A 47 -11.48 12.02 -5.12
C GLN A 47 -10.11 12.25 -4.46
N PHE A 48 -9.26 11.24 -4.41
CA PHE A 48 -7.86 11.37 -4.01
C PHE A 48 -6.99 11.62 -5.24
N GLU A 49 -5.76 12.05 -5.01
CA GLU A 49 -4.82 12.45 -6.08
C GLU A 49 -3.57 11.58 -6.10
N LEU A 50 -3.70 10.29 -5.77
CA LEU A 50 -2.59 9.35 -5.88
C LEU A 50 -2.33 8.97 -7.33
N LYS A 51 -1.07 8.75 -7.66
CA LYS A 51 -0.64 8.20 -8.94
C LYS A 51 -0.48 6.69 -8.82
N SER A 52 -0.42 5.99 -9.94
CA SER A 52 -0.26 4.53 -9.95
C SER A 52 1.01 4.07 -9.23
N GLU A 53 2.13 4.77 -9.42
CA GLU A 53 3.40 4.49 -8.75
C GLU A 53 3.37 4.67 -7.22
N ASP A 54 2.45 5.45 -6.68
CA ASP A 54 2.31 5.61 -5.24
C ASP A 54 1.92 4.29 -4.55
N PHE A 55 1.21 3.40 -5.25
CA PHE A 55 0.83 2.10 -4.70
C PHE A 55 2.02 1.15 -4.54
N TYR A 56 3.06 1.28 -5.37
CA TYR A 56 4.34 0.63 -5.14
C TYR A 56 4.97 1.12 -3.83
N GLU A 57 5.06 2.43 -3.65
CA GLU A 57 5.69 3.04 -2.48
C GLU A 57 4.93 2.75 -1.18
N ILE A 58 3.58 2.82 -1.21
CA ILE A 58 2.72 2.45 -0.08
C ILE A 58 3.00 1.00 0.36
N THR A 59 3.02 0.10 -0.60
CA THR A 59 3.23 -1.33 -0.36
C THR A 59 4.62 -1.58 0.20
N LYS A 60 5.65 -1.04 -0.44
CA LYS A 60 7.05 -1.17 -0.03
C LYS A 60 7.29 -0.66 1.39
N ARG A 61 6.79 0.53 1.73
CA ARG A 61 6.92 1.09 3.08
C ARG A 61 6.24 0.21 4.12
N THR A 62 5.03 -0.27 3.83
CA THR A 62 4.27 -1.12 4.75
C THR A 62 4.99 -2.43 5.02
N LEU A 63 5.46 -3.10 3.98
CA LEU A 63 6.18 -4.36 4.10
C LEU A 63 7.51 -4.19 4.84
N THR A 64 8.25 -3.13 4.52
CA THR A 64 9.53 -2.82 5.17
C THR A 64 9.37 -2.54 6.66
N ALA A 65 8.34 -1.78 7.04
CA ALA A 65 8.06 -1.44 8.43
C ALA A 65 7.66 -2.67 9.27
N THR A 66 7.03 -3.67 8.67
CA THR A 66 6.47 -4.83 9.39
C THR A 66 7.25 -6.12 9.22
N LYS A 67 8.28 -6.17 8.38
CA LYS A 67 9.00 -7.41 8.00
C LYS A 67 9.54 -8.22 9.18
N ASP A 68 10.05 -7.55 10.22
CA ASP A 68 10.66 -8.22 11.36
C ASP A 68 9.62 -8.91 12.25
N PHE A 69 8.35 -8.49 12.16
CA PHE A 69 7.24 -9.06 12.94
C PHE A 69 6.45 -10.07 12.14
N THR A 70 6.10 -9.75 10.89
CA THR A 70 5.28 -10.61 10.02
C THR A 70 6.07 -11.74 9.40
N GLN A 71 7.37 -11.54 9.16
CA GLN A 71 8.24 -12.51 8.48
C GLN A 71 7.67 -12.98 7.14
N GLY A 72 7.10 -12.04 6.37
CA GLY A 72 6.48 -12.32 5.07
C GLY A 72 5.07 -12.90 5.12
N LYS A 73 4.47 -13.06 6.31
CA LYS A 73 3.07 -13.50 6.43
C LYS A 73 2.12 -12.34 6.16
N VAL A 74 1.91 -12.08 4.88
CA VAL A 74 1.10 -10.97 4.38
C VAL A 74 0.13 -11.49 3.32
N ILE A 75 -1.13 -11.09 3.44
CA ILE A 75 -2.16 -11.30 2.42
C ILE A 75 -2.64 -9.93 1.93
N SER A 76 -2.76 -9.77 0.62
CA SER A 76 -3.38 -8.60 0.02
C SER A 76 -4.70 -8.98 -0.63
N ILE A 77 -5.75 -8.22 -0.34
CA ILE A 77 -7.11 -8.45 -0.82
C ILE A 77 -7.56 -7.20 -1.58
N LEU A 78 -8.00 -7.38 -2.83
CA LEU A 78 -8.57 -6.31 -3.63
C LEU A 78 -9.89 -5.84 -3.03
N GLU A 79 -10.02 -4.52 -2.90
CA GLU A 79 -11.26 -3.85 -2.49
C GLU A 79 -11.78 -2.95 -3.62
N GLY A 80 -11.60 -1.64 -3.55
CA GLY A 80 -12.05 -0.67 -4.54
C GLY A 80 -11.09 -0.45 -5.71
N GLY A 81 -11.56 0.32 -6.69
CA GLY A 81 -10.86 0.68 -7.91
C GLY A 81 -11.83 0.60 -9.09
N TYR A 82 -12.28 1.75 -9.61
CA TYR A 82 -13.44 1.83 -10.50
C TYR A 82 -13.11 2.42 -11.88
N ASP A 83 -11.88 2.91 -12.08
CA ASP A 83 -11.32 3.14 -13.40
C ASP A 83 -10.45 1.94 -13.77
N LEU A 84 -10.80 1.20 -14.82
CA LEU A 84 -10.16 -0.07 -15.15
C LEU A 84 -8.68 0.07 -15.53
N ASN A 85 -8.31 1.15 -16.22
CA ASN A 85 -6.92 1.38 -16.58
C ASN A 85 -6.07 1.75 -15.36
N ALA A 86 -6.58 2.67 -14.53
CA ALA A 86 -5.91 3.05 -13.28
C ALA A 86 -5.81 1.88 -12.30
N LEU A 87 -6.85 1.03 -12.23
CA LEU A 87 -6.84 -0.20 -11.45
C LEU A 87 -5.72 -1.15 -11.90
N ALA A 88 -5.63 -1.40 -13.21
CA ALA A 88 -4.61 -2.29 -13.77
C ALA A 88 -3.18 -1.78 -13.49
N GLU A 89 -2.93 -0.49 -13.72
CA GLU A 89 -1.63 0.12 -13.47
C GLU A 89 -1.27 0.12 -11.97
N SER A 90 -2.20 0.55 -11.12
CA SER A 90 -1.98 0.61 -9.67
C SER A 90 -1.78 -0.78 -9.05
N ALA A 91 -2.57 -1.77 -9.47
CA ALA A 91 -2.42 -3.16 -9.03
C ALA A 91 -1.09 -3.76 -9.50
N ASN A 92 -0.63 -3.44 -10.71
CA ASN A 92 0.68 -3.85 -11.20
C ASN A 92 1.82 -3.30 -10.33
N GLU A 93 1.77 -2.02 -9.98
CA GLU A 93 2.73 -1.38 -9.09
C GLU A 93 2.75 -2.04 -7.69
N HIS A 94 1.56 -2.30 -7.13
CA HIS A 94 1.42 -3.00 -5.87
C HIS A 94 2.03 -4.42 -5.91
N VAL A 95 1.71 -5.19 -6.96
CA VAL A 95 2.23 -6.56 -7.12
C VAL A 95 3.75 -6.56 -7.32
N ASN A 96 4.30 -5.60 -8.07
CA ASN A 96 5.74 -5.47 -8.23
C ASN A 96 6.46 -5.27 -6.89
N ALA A 97 5.91 -4.43 -6.01
CA ALA A 97 6.45 -4.25 -4.66
C ALA A 97 6.39 -5.54 -3.82
N LEU A 98 5.31 -6.32 -3.93
CA LEU A 98 5.18 -7.62 -3.26
C LEU A 98 6.23 -8.63 -3.77
N ILE A 99 6.45 -8.69 -5.07
CA ILE A 99 7.44 -9.59 -5.69
C ILE A 99 8.86 -9.23 -5.24
N GLU A 100 9.23 -7.96 -5.29
CA GLU A 100 10.55 -7.49 -4.88
C GLU A 100 10.81 -7.77 -3.39
N PHE A 101 9.81 -7.58 -2.55
CA PHE A 101 9.91 -7.85 -1.13
C PHE A 101 10.16 -9.34 -0.84
N ASN A 102 9.44 -10.24 -1.50
CA ASN A 102 9.65 -11.68 -1.36
C ASN A 102 11.06 -12.09 -1.80
N TRP A 103 11.55 -11.54 -2.91
CA TRP A 103 12.90 -11.81 -3.38
C TRP A 103 13.97 -11.40 -2.35
N LEU A 104 13.82 -10.24 -1.71
CA LEU A 104 14.72 -9.77 -0.66
C LEU A 104 14.73 -10.68 0.57
N ILE A 105 13.58 -11.23 0.97
CA ILE A 105 13.50 -12.18 2.08
C ILE A 105 14.22 -13.48 1.74
N PHE A 106 14.00 -14.04 0.55
CA PHE A 106 14.65 -15.28 0.13
C PHE A 106 16.15 -15.12 -0.10
N SER A 107 16.61 -13.97 -0.56
CA SER A 107 18.04 -13.70 -0.75
C SER A 107 18.81 -13.48 0.57
N ALA A 108 18.11 -13.17 1.68
CA ALA A 108 18.71 -13.03 3.02
C ALA A 108 18.82 -14.37 3.77
N LEU A 109 18.20 -15.42 3.28
CA LEU A 109 18.28 -16.77 3.82
C LEU A 109 19.46 -17.53 3.23
#